data_4d649827783f7b96a9a25fb689b22810
#
_entry.id   4d649827783f7b96a9a25fb689b22810
#
_cell.length_a   1.000
_cell.length_b   1.000
_cell.length_c   1.000
_cell.angle_alpha   90.00
_cell.angle_beta   90.00
_cell.angle_gamma   90.00
#
_symmetry.space_group_name_H-M   'P 1'
#
loop_
_entity.id
_entity.type
_entity.pdbx_description
1 polymer ?
#
loop_
_entity_poly.entity_id
_entity_poly.type
_entity_poly.pdbx_seq_one_letter_code
_entity_poly.pdbx_strand_id
1 'polypeptide(L)'
;MKKLVLSLSLVLAFSSATAAFAAIPQNIRIGTDPTYAPFESKNSQGELVGFDIDLAKELCKRINTQCTFVENPLDALIPSLKAKKIDAIMSSLSITEKRQQEIAFTD
;
A
#
# COMPACT_ATOMS: atom_id res chain seq x y z
N MET A 1 14.85 -42.58 -56.76
CA MET A 1 14.03 -42.59 -55.55
C MET A 1 14.48 -41.38 -54.70
N LYS A 2 13.68 -40.37 -54.62
CA LYS A 2 13.99 -39.20 -53.78
C LYS A 2 13.49 -39.50 -52.39
N LYS A 3 14.40 -39.65 -51.42
CA LYS A 3 14.04 -39.75 -50.01
C LYS A 3 13.82 -38.34 -49.45
N LEU A 4 12.59 -37.96 -49.18
CA LEU A 4 12.26 -36.76 -48.46
C LEU A 4 12.59 -36.99 -46.97
N VAL A 5 13.61 -36.33 -46.46
CA VAL A 5 13.89 -36.27 -45.02
C VAL A 5 13.11 -35.09 -44.48
N LEU A 6 12.01 -35.39 -43.82
CA LEU A 6 11.25 -34.39 -43.09
C LEU A 6 12.00 -34.08 -41.77
N SER A 7 12.74 -33.00 -41.74
CA SER A 7 13.33 -32.51 -40.50
C SER A 7 12.25 -31.80 -39.69
N LEU A 8 11.70 -32.49 -38.68
CA LEU A 8 10.78 -31.92 -37.71
C LEU A 8 11.57 -31.07 -36.69
N SER A 9 11.71 -29.80 -36.98
CA SER A 9 12.32 -28.84 -36.01
C SER A 9 11.33 -28.55 -34.90
N LEU A 10 11.53 -29.20 -33.75
CA LEU A 10 10.79 -28.94 -32.53
C LEU A 10 11.31 -27.62 -31.92
N VAL A 11 10.64 -26.53 -32.22
CA VAL A 11 10.90 -25.23 -31.54
C VAL A 11 10.31 -25.33 -30.16
N LEU A 12 11.17 -25.57 -29.14
CA LEU A 12 10.81 -25.36 -27.74
C LEU A 12 10.69 -23.86 -27.50
N ALA A 13 9.48 -23.34 -27.49
CA ALA A 13 9.20 -22.01 -27.00
C ALA A 13 9.34 -22.03 -25.48
N PHE A 14 10.51 -21.59 -24.99
CA PHE A 14 10.65 -21.26 -23.57
C PHE A 14 9.82 -20.00 -23.29
N SER A 15 8.59 -20.20 -22.80
CA SER A 15 7.82 -19.13 -22.19
C SER A 15 8.49 -18.76 -20.87
N SER A 16 9.38 -17.77 -20.90
CA SER A 16 9.88 -17.12 -19.70
C SER A 16 8.71 -16.36 -19.06
N ALA A 17 8.08 -16.98 -18.08
CA ALA A 17 7.15 -16.30 -17.19
C ALA A 17 7.96 -15.29 -16.37
N THR A 18 8.04 -14.05 -16.85
CA THR A 18 8.54 -12.94 -16.02
C THR A 18 7.52 -12.74 -14.92
N ALA A 19 7.85 -13.13 -13.70
CA ALA A 19 7.07 -12.76 -12.53
C ALA A 19 7.07 -11.23 -12.45
N ALA A 20 5.95 -10.62 -12.78
CA ALA A 20 5.76 -9.18 -12.61
C ALA A 20 5.62 -8.91 -11.12
N PHE A 21 6.72 -8.50 -10.46
CA PHE A 21 6.65 -7.94 -9.13
C PHE A 21 5.96 -6.59 -9.24
N ALA A 22 4.87 -6.40 -8.46
CA ALA A 22 4.24 -5.10 -8.36
C ALA A 22 5.26 -4.07 -7.86
N ALA A 23 5.47 -2.99 -8.61
CA ALA A 23 6.37 -1.93 -8.21
C ALA A 23 5.82 -1.22 -6.97
N ILE A 24 6.71 -0.90 -6.00
CA ILE A 24 6.35 -0.06 -4.85
C ILE A 24 6.04 1.34 -5.36
N PRO A 25 4.88 1.94 -5.01
CA PRO A 25 4.57 3.30 -5.40
C PRO A 25 5.63 4.29 -4.91
N GLN A 26 5.92 5.33 -5.69
CA GLN A 26 6.86 6.37 -5.28
C GLN A 26 6.30 7.30 -4.21
N ASN A 27 4.99 7.36 -4.08
CA ASN A 27 4.30 8.11 -3.05
C ASN A 27 3.12 7.29 -2.51
N ILE A 28 3.02 7.20 -1.19
CA ILE A 28 1.92 6.56 -0.49
C ILE A 28 1.16 7.64 0.27
N ARG A 29 -0.13 7.77 -0.02
CA ARG A 29 -1.03 8.68 0.69
C ARG A 29 -1.61 7.95 1.88
N ILE A 30 -1.27 8.43 3.08
CA ILE A 30 -1.67 7.82 4.34
C ILE A 30 -2.75 8.67 5.00
N GLY A 31 -3.94 8.10 5.17
CA GLY A 31 -5.03 8.73 5.89
C GLY A 31 -4.85 8.59 7.40
N THR A 32 -5.07 9.68 8.11
CA THR A 32 -4.97 9.75 9.57
C THR A 32 -5.97 10.76 10.15
N ASP A 33 -6.48 10.46 11.33
CA ASP A 33 -7.28 11.38 12.14
C ASP A 33 -6.41 11.90 13.30
N PRO A 34 -5.93 13.15 13.25
CA PRO A 34 -4.95 13.64 14.21
C PRO A 34 -5.57 14.10 15.54
N THR A 35 -6.51 13.34 16.06
CA THR A 35 -7.23 13.64 17.30
C THR A 35 -7.01 12.60 18.39
N TYR A 36 -5.96 11.78 18.28
CA TYR A 36 -5.71 10.64 19.17
C TYR A 36 -4.27 10.61 19.71
N ALA A 37 -3.90 11.63 20.50
CA ALA A 37 -2.60 11.65 21.18
C ALA A 37 -2.48 10.45 22.15
N PRO A 38 -1.30 9.83 22.30
CA PRO A 38 0.00 10.21 21.71
C PRO A 38 0.29 9.55 20.35
N PHE A 39 -0.69 8.90 19.74
CA PHE A 39 -0.50 8.13 18.49
C PHE A 39 -0.48 9.04 17.27
N GLU A 40 -1.47 9.88 17.12
CA GLU A 40 -1.55 10.91 16.10
C GLU A 40 -2.24 12.17 16.64
N SER A 41 -1.59 13.31 16.48
CA SER A 41 -2.11 14.60 16.90
C SER A 41 -1.41 15.74 16.16
N LYS A 42 -1.80 16.96 16.44
CA LYS A 42 -1.10 18.15 15.96
C LYS A 42 -0.40 18.87 17.11
N ASN A 43 0.83 19.30 16.86
CA ASN A 43 1.55 20.14 17.80
C ASN A 43 1.06 21.60 17.73
N SER A 44 1.67 22.48 18.52
CA SER A 44 1.33 23.92 18.56
C SER A 44 1.59 24.65 17.24
N GLN A 45 2.43 24.10 16.35
CA GLN A 45 2.71 24.63 15.02
C GLN A 45 1.77 24.04 13.94
N GLY A 46 0.82 23.19 14.31
CA GLY A 46 -0.10 22.53 13.39
C GLY A 46 0.53 21.36 12.62
N GLU A 47 1.68 20.88 13.05
CA GLU A 47 2.36 19.73 12.42
C GLU A 47 1.83 18.42 12.98
N LEU A 48 1.70 17.41 12.12
CA LEU A 48 1.37 16.05 12.53
C LEU A 48 2.51 15.43 13.31
N VAL A 49 2.20 14.91 14.49
CA VAL A 49 3.14 14.28 15.41
C VAL A 49 2.52 13.04 16.06
N GLY A 50 3.35 12.17 16.59
CA GLY A 50 2.94 11.02 17.36
C GLY A 50 3.55 9.72 16.87
N PHE A 51 3.26 8.64 17.61
CA PHE A 51 3.83 7.32 17.35
C PHE A 51 3.51 6.81 15.94
N ASP A 52 2.27 6.88 15.52
CA ASP A 52 1.83 6.40 14.20
C ASP A 52 2.43 7.22 13.07
N ILE A 53 2.60 8.52 13.28
CA ILE A 53 3.22 9.42 12.31
C ILE A 53 4.70 9.06 12.12
N ASP A 54 5.43 8.87 13.21
CA ASP A 54 6.85 8.50 13.17
C ASP A 54 7.04 7.10 12.57
N LEU A 55 6.17 6.16 12.91
CA LEU A 55 6.21 4.81 12.36
C LEU A 55 5.96 4.82 10.83
N ALA A 56 4.98 5.57 10.37
CA ALA A 56 4.71 5.71 8.93
C ALA A 56 5.91 6.28 8.18
N LYS A 57 6.52 7.33 8.72
CA LYS A 57 7.72 7.94 8.12
C LYS A 57 8.88 6.94 8.04
N GLU A 58 9.12 6.17 9.10
CA GLU A 58 10.17 5.17 9.11
C GLU A 58 9.91 4.02 8.14
N LEU A 59 8.68 3.52 8.06
CA LEU A 59 8.29 2.48 7.11
C LEU A 59 8.50 2.96 5.66
N CYS A 60 8.05 4.16 5.32
CA CYS A 60 8.23 4.71 3.98
C CYS A 60 9.70 4.92 3.63
N LYS A 61 10.51 5.34 4.60
CA LYS A 61 11.97 5.44 4.43
C LYS A 61 12.59 4.08 4.09
N ARG A 62 12.21 3.01 4.81
CA ARG A 62 12.76 1.66 4.61
C ARG A 62 12.41 1.07 3.26
N ILE A 63 11.24 1.35 2.73
CA ILE A 63 10.84 0.92 1.39
C ILE A 63 11.20 1.92 0.29
N ASN A 64 11.95 2.96 0.63
CA ASN A 64 12.40 4.01 -0.30
C ASN A 64 11.26 4.66 -1.07
N THR A 65 10.21 5.06 -0.36
CA THR A 65 9.06 5.77 -0.93
C THR A 65 8.75 7.03 -0.11
N GLN A 66 8.01 7.96 -0.70
CA GLN A 66 7.51 9.13 0.00
C GLN A 66 6.16 8.82 0.64
N CYS A 67 5.93 9.35 1.84
CA CYS A 67 4.64 9.36 2.48
C CYS A 67 4.05 10.77 2.45
N THR A 68 2.78 10.85 2.06
CA THR A 68 1.97 12.06 2.21
C THR A 68 0.83 11.74 3.16
N PHE A 69 0.64 12.57 4.19
CA PHE A 69 -0.46 12.39 5.12
C PHE A 69 -1.69 13.16 4.65
N VAL A 70 -2.83 12.49 4.69
CA VAL A 70 -4.14 13.05 4.36
C VAL A 70 -4.99 13.02 5.63
N GLU A 71 -5.34 14.18 6.16
CA GLU A 71 -6.14 14.29 7.37
C GLU A 71 -7.62 14.09 7.05
N ASN A 72 -8.24 13.18 7.78
CA ASN A 72 -9.67 12.88 7.69
C ASN A 72 -10.22 12.54 9.08
N PRO A 73 -11.49 12.82 9.36
CA PRO A 73 -12.15 12.25 10.52
C PRO A 73 -12.13 10.72 10.47
N LEU A 74 -12.11 10.06 11.62
CA LEU A 74 -12.01 8.60 11.72
C LEU A 74 -13.05 7.85 10.88
N ASP A 75 -14.28 8.32 10.86
CA ASP A 75 -15.39 7.73 10.10
C ASP A 75 -15.27 7.93 8.58
N ALA A 76 -14.42 8.84 8.13
CA ALA A 76 -14.16 9.07 6.71
C ALA A 76 -12.95 8.28 6.16
N LEU A 77 -12.15 7.66 7.01
CA LEU A 77 -10.91 6.99 6.58
C LEU A 77 -11.18 5.77 5.70
N ILE A 78 -12.06 4.86 6.13
CA ILE A 78 -12.43 3.67 5.33
C ILE A 78 -13.12 4.05 4.02
N PRO A 79 -14.13 4.95 3.99
CA PRO A 79 -14.68 5.44 2.73
C PRO A 79 -13.63 6.05 1.79
N SER A 80 -12.69 6.82 2.32
CA SER A 80 -11.59 7.42 1.53
C SER A 80 -10.67 6.36 0.93
N LEU A 81 -10.35 5.30 1.68
CA LEU A 81 -9.54 4.19 1.19
C LEU A 81 -10.27 3.43 0.07
N LYS A 82 -11.54 3.14 0.24
CA LYS A 82 -12.36 2.47 -0.77
C LYS A 82 -12.54 3.30 -2.03
N ALA A 83 -12.61 4.62 -1.90
CA ALA A 83 -12.67 5.56 -3.02
C ALA A 83 -11.31 5.86 -3.65
N LYS A 84 -10.22 5.22 -3.18
CA LYS A 84 -8.84 5.42 -3.66
C LYS A 84 -8.34 6.87 -3.53
N LYS A 85 -8.85 7.61 -2.57
CA LYS A 85 -8.35 8.94 -2.21
C LYS A 85 -7.10 8.86 -1.34
N ILE A 86 -6.94 7.77 -0.62
CA ILE A 86 -5.75 7.39 0.15
C ILE A 86 -5.37 5.96 -0.20
N ASP A 87 -4.14 5.58 0.08
CA ASP A 87 -3.58 4.27 -0.23
C ASP A 87 -3.49 3.37 0.99
N ALA A 88 -3.41 3.95 2.18
CA ALA A 88 -3.37 3.26 3.46
C ALA A 88 -3.98 4.12 4.56
N ILE A 89 -4.37 3.48 5.64
CA ILE A 89 -4.80 4.15 6.88
C ILE A 89 -3.77 3.83 7.96
N MET A 90 -3.26 4.86 8.63
CA MET A 90 -2.49 4.73 9.86
C MET A 90 -3.04 5.73 10.87
N SER A 91 -3.91 5.26 11.73
CA SER A 91 -4.66 6.08 12.67
C SER A 91 -5.11 5.28 13.90
N SER A 92 -4.26 4.38 14.37
CA SER A 92 -4.59 3.46 15.49
C SER A 92 -5.95 2.78 15.30
N LEU A 93 -6.25 2.44 14.03
CA LEU A 93 -7.52 1.85 13.65
C LEU A 93 -7.56 0.37 14.04
N SER A 94 -8.33 0.05 15.07
CA SER A 94 -8.45 -1.33 15.55
C SER A 94 -9.06 -2.27 14.53
N ILE A 95 -8.56 -3.50 14.50
CA ILE A 95 -9.09 -4.58 13.68
C ILE A 95 -10.42 -5.05 14.30
N THR A 96 -11.49 -4.96 13.52
CA THR A 96 -12.80 -5.51 13.90
C THR A 96 -13.36 -6.32 12.75
N GLU A 97 -14.23 -7.31 13.03
CA GLU A 97 -14.90 -8.09 11.99
C GLU A 97 -15.64 -7.21 10.99
N LYS A 98 -16.32 -6.18 11.48
CA LYS A 98 -17.05 -5.23 10.62
C LYS A 98 -16.10 -4.51 9.65
N ARG A 99 -14.95 -4.04 10.13
CA ARG A 99 -13.96 -3.36 9.30
C ARG A 99 -13.27 -4.32 8.33
N GLN A 100 -13.00 -5.54 8.75
CA GLN A 100 -12.42 -6.58 7.90
C GLN A 100 -13.31 -6.99 6.72
N GLN A 101 -14.62 -6.78 6.82
CA GLN A 101 -15.55 -6.97 5.71
C GLN A 101 -15.39 -5.91 4.61
N GLU A 102 -14.79 -4.78 4.91
CA GLU A 102 -14.67 -3.65 3.99
C GLU A 102 -13.24 -3.45 3.48
N ILE A 103 -12.24 -3.67 4.32
CA ILE A 103 -10.83 -3.41 4.03
C ILE A 103 -9.93 -4.52 4.57
N ALA A 104 -8.73 -4.63 4.01
CA ALA A 104 -7.68 -5.51 4.52
C ALA A 104 -6.87 -4.78 5.62
N PHE A 105 -6.35 -5.56 6.55
CA PHE A 105 -5.43 -5.10 7.60
C PHE A 105 -4.09 -5.78 7.44
N THR A 106 -3.03 -5.13 7.88
CA THR A 106 -1.73 -5.76 8.11
C THR A 106 -1.76 -6.58 9.40
N ASP A 107 -0.86 -7.55 9.51
CA ASP A 107 -0.70 -8.36 10.73
C ASP A 107 -0.06 -7.56 11.88
#